data_b353a1f9ac90e3b596f285ceae66fdce
#
_entry.id   b353a1f9ac90e3b596f285ceae66fdce
#
_cell.length_a   1.000
_cell.length_b   1.000
_cell.length_c   1.000
_cell.angle_alpha   90.00
_cell.angle_beta   90.00
_cell.angle_gamma   90.00
#
_symmetry.space_group_name_H-M   'P 1'
#
loop_
_entity.id
_entity.type
_entity.pdbx_description
1 polymer ?
#
loop_
_entity_poly.entity_id
_entity_poly.type
_entity_poly.pdbx_seq_one_letter_code
_entity_poly.pdbx_strand_id
1 'polypeptide(L)'
;KEGAQRIVTSRELSMAEVKKIADETELEIESFVHGALCYCYSGQCLFSSFIGGRSGNRGQCAQPCRLLYQTPEAKRPQYLLSLKDICTLELIPEMIESGIYSFKIEGRMKKPEYAAAVAFQYRKYADLYLKYYEECPAGEDPAAYAMKKYRVCEEDRQMLLDLYNRGGFHTGYYHTQNGREMVSLNRPNHAGVPAVKVLAKKGRTVTAKAMTELSPQDIIELPMRRGREKADNYTCKDAVRKGMNVQIPVFADTPFKRDEIWMRTRNSALIERLHEEFVNGKIKERICGTFRLYPQEAATLTVKCRDA
;
A
#
# COMPACT_ATOMS: atom_id res chain seq x y z
N LYS A 1 -30.06 -6.82 -14.04
CA LYS A 1 -31.09 -6.11 -14.83
C LYS A 1 -30.57 -4.77 -15.39
N GLU A 2 -29.58 -4.17 -14.75
CA GLU A 2 -28.96 -2.90 -15.18
C GLU A 2 -27.76 -3.09 -16.13
N GLY A 3 -27.45 -4.32 -16.56
CA GLY A 3 -26.40 -4.65 -17.52
C GLY A 3 -24.98 -4.58 -16.92
N ALA A 4 -24.84 -4.54 -15.61
CA ALA A 4 -23.52 -4.64 -14.97
C ALA A 4 -22.91 -6.02 -15.23
N GLN A 5 -21.63 -6.05 -15.56
CA GLN A 5 -20.84 -7.29 -15.71
C GLN A 5 -19.94 -7.52 -14.49
N ARG A 6 -19.52 -6.43 -13.83
CA ARG A 6 -18.64 -6.46 -12.66
C ARG A 6 -19.18 -5.55 -11.55
N ILE A 7 -19.04 -5.97 -10.31
CA ILE A 7 -19.33 -5.15 -9.13
C ILE A 7 -18.10 -5.00 -8.28
N VAL A 8 -17.95 -3.82 -7.67
CA VAL A 8 -16.91 -3.55 -6.69
C VAL A 8 -17.51 -3.68 -5.30
N THR A 9 -17.00 -4.61 -4.50
CA THR A 9 -17.46 -4.81 -3.14
C THR A 9 -17.10 -3.62 -2.24
N SER A 10 -17.94 -3.36 -1.25
CA SER A 10 -17.62 -2.41 -0.18
C SER A 10 -16.42 -2.89 0.63
N ARG A 11 -15.61 -1.95 1.14
CA ARG A 11 -14.39 -2.27 1.90
C ARG A 11 -14.66 -2.92 3.25
N GLU A 12 -15.83 -2.70 3.80
CA GLU A 12 -16.29 -3.20 5.10
C GLU A 12 -16.84 -4.62 5.09
N LEU A 13 -16.93 -5.26 3.93
CA LEU A 13 -17.38 -6.65 3.84
C LEU A 13 -16.31 -7.63 4.31
N SER A 14 -16.75 -8.64 5.04
CA SER A 14 -15.93 -9.80 5.39
C SER A 14 -15.71 -10.72 4.19
N MET A 15 -14.73 -11.60 4.27
CA MET A 15 -14.46 -12.59 3.22
C MET A 15 -15.67 -13.51 2.98
N ALA A 16 -16.33 -13.91 4.06
CA ALA A 16 -17.53 -14.76 3.96
C ALA A 16 -18.70 -14.05 3.23
N GLU A 17 -18.88 -12.74 3.47
CA GLU A 17 -19.91 -11.97 2.76
C GLU A 17 -19.55 -11.78 1.27
N VAL A 18 -18.27 -11.54 0.97
CA VAL A 18 -17.80 -11.44 -0.43
C VAL A 18 -18.02 -12.78 -1.16
N LYS A 19 -17.64 -13.90 -0.51
CA LYS A 19 -17.88 -15.24 -1.07
C LYS A 19 -19.36 -15.50 -1.31
N LYS A 20 -20.21 -15.14 -0.37
CA LYS A 20 -21.66 -15.30 -0.53
C LYS A 20 -22.19 -14.52 -1.74
N ILE A 21 -21.70 -13.28 -1.96
CA ILE A 21 -22.07 -12.49 -3.15
C ILE A 21 -21.61 -13.20 -4.42
N ALA A 22 -20.38 -13.72 -4.45
CA ALA A 22 -19.85 -14.45 -5.59
C ALA A 22 -20.68 -15.72 -5.90
N ASP A 23 -21.05 -16.47 -4.87
CA ASP A 23 -21.82 -17.70 -5.02
C ASP A 23 -23.28 -17.44 -5.47
N GLU A 24 -23.86 -16.28 -5.15
CA GLU A 24 -25.25 -15.91 -5.46
C GLU A 24 -25.43 -15.10 -6.75
N THR A 25 -24.34 -14.74 -7.45
CA THR A 25 -24.38 -13.91 -8.67
C THR A 25 -23.45 -14.44 -9.75
N GLU A 26 -23.78 -14.16 -11.01
CA GLU A 26 -22.91 -14.44 -12.17
C GLU A 26 -21.99 -13.25 -12.50
N LEU A 27 -21.90 -12.25 -11.61
CA LEU A 27 -21.12 -11.06 -11.84
C LEU A 27 -19.66 -11.27 -11.44
N GLU A 28 -18.75 -10.68 -12.16
CA GLU A 28 -17.35 -10.58 -11.73
C GLU A 28 -17.24 -9.75 -10.46
N ILE A 29 -16.58 -10.29 -9.45
CA ILE A 29 -16.36 -9.61 -8.16
C ILE A 29 -15.01 -8.92 -8.16
N GLU A 30 -15.01 -7.60 -7.93
CA GLU A 30 -13.80 -6.80 -7.72
C GLU A 30 -13.73 -6.37 -6.26
N SER A 31 -12.59 -6.62 -5.59
CA SER A 31 -12.41 -6.27 -4.17
C SER A 31 -11.09 -5.56 -3.92
N PHE A 32 -11.07 -4.68 -2.91
CA PHE A 32 -9.88 -3.92 -2.55
C PHE A 32 -8.84 -4.81 -1.89
N VAL A 33 -7.62 -4.77 -2.41
CA VAL A 33 -6.50 -5.60 -1.92
C VAL A 33 -5.38 -4.79 -1.26
N HIS A 34 -5.18 -3.52 -1.69
CA HIS A 34 -4.08 -2.72 -1.18
C HIS A 34 -4.43 -1.22 -1.12
N GLY A 35 -3.87 -0.53 -0.13
CA GLY A 35 -3.91 0.92 0.00
C GLY A 35 -4.85 1.42 1.09
N ALA A 36 -5.39 2.62 0.93
CA ALA A 36 -6.13 3.31 1.98
C ALA A 36 -7.46 2.64 2.34
N LEU A 37 -7.65 2.35 3.63
CA LEU A 37 -8.94 2.00 4.20
C LEU A 37 -9.77 3.23 4.54
N CYS A 38 -11.09 3.10 4.43
CA CYS A 38 -12.06 4.08 4.87
C CYS A 38 -12.56 3.73 6.28
N TYR A 39 -12.68 4.73 7.15
CA TYR A 39 -13.23 4.57 8.51
C TYR A 39 -14.75 4.36 8.51
N CYS A 40 -15.44 4.98 7.54
CA CYS A 40 -16.89 4.94 7.44
C CYS A 40 -17.36 3.89 6.44
N TYR A 41 -18.61 3.48 6.56
CA TYR A 41 -19.29 2.68 5.56
C TYR A 41 -19.21 3.33 4.16
N SER A 42 -18.97 2.52 3.14
CA SER A 42 -18.87 2.96 1.76
C SER A 42 -20.15 3.66 1.29
N GLY A 43 -19.99 4.83 0.67
CA GLY A 43 -21.11 5.62 0.17
C GLY A 43 -21.96 6.34 1.23
N GLN A 44 -21.64 6.26 2.54
CA GLN A 44 -22.46 6.82 3.61
C GLN A 44 -21.79 7.93 4.42
N CYS A 45 -20.51 8.25 4.11
CA CYS A 45 -19.77 9.24 4.86
C CYS A 45 -20.20 10.67 4.53
N LEU A 46 -20.73 11.39 5.50
CA LEU A 46 -21.05 12.81 5.41
C LEU A 46 -20.02 13.71 6.08
N PHE A 47 -18.98 13.14 6.72
CA PHE A 47 -18.04 13.87 7.57
C PHE A 47 -17.34 15.03 6.83
N SER A 48 -16.84 14.77 5.63
CA SER A 48 -16.19 15.80 4.78
C SER A 48 -17.18 16.87 4.31
N SER A 49 -18.45 16.52 4.12
CA SER A 49 -19.50 17.48 3.74
C SER A 49 -19.83 18.44 4.90
N PHE A 50 -19.95 17.91 6.12
CA PHE A 50 -20.27 18.71 7.31
C PHE A 50 -19.15 19.68 7.69
N ILE A 51 -17.88 19.23 7.65
CA ILE A 51 -16.74 20.05 8.06
C ILE A 51 -16.35 21.08 7.01
N GLY A 52 -16.41 20.73 5.72
CA GLY A 52 -15.83 21.56 4.67
C GLY A 52 -16.64 21.64 3.38
N GLY A 53 -17.92 21.28 3.37
CA GLY A 53 -18.79 21.34 2.20
C GLY A 53 -18.39 20.40 1.04
N ARG A 54 -17.41 19.51 1.24
CA ARG A 54 -16.87 18.60 0.20
C ARG A 54 -17.45 17.20 0.35
N SER A 55 -18.28 16.79 -0.63
CA SER A 55 -18.91 15.47 -0.56
C SER A 55 -17.93 14.33 -0.81
N GLY A 56 -17.66 13.53 0.21
CA GLY A 56 -16.85 12.31 0.09
C GLY A 56 -17.46 11.28 -0.85
N ASN A 57 -18.78 11.15 -0.85
CA ASN A 57 -19.52 10.21 -1.69
C ASN A 57 -19.54 10.61 -3.18
N ARG A 58 -19.11 11.84 -3.50
CA ARG A 58 -18.92 12.35 -4.86
C ARG A 58 -17.44 12.51 -5.24
N GLY A 59 -16.55 11.77 -4.61
CA GLY A 59 -15.11 11.78 -4.89
C GLY A 59 -14.34 12.99 -4.37
N GLN A 60 -14.94 13.88 -3.57
CA GLN A 60 -14.34 15.13 -3.08
C GLN A 60 -13.92 15.08 -1.60
N CYS A 61 -13.73 13.88 -1.04
CA CYS A 61 -13.38 13.71 0.37
C CYS A 61 -12.09 14.47 0.73
N ALA A 62 -12.18 15.37 1.74
CA ALA A 62 -11.05 16.08 2.31
C ALA A 62 -10.30 15.27 3.38
N GLN A 63 -10.72 14.02 3.63
CA GLN A 63 -10.13 13.11 4.62
C GLN A 63 -10.11 13.66 6.06
N PRO A 64 -11.22 14.21 6.60
CA PRO A 64 -11.23 14.71 7.98
C PRO A 64 -10.89 13.62 9.00
N CYS A 65 -11.20 12.35 8.73
CA CYS A 65 -10.78 11.21 9.57
C CYS A 65 -9.24 11.09 9.74
N ARG A 66 -8.46 11.84 8.96
CA ARG A 66 -6.99 11.88 9.05
C ARG A 66 -6.46 13.08 9.84
N LEU A 67 -7.33 13.84 10.51
CA LEU A 67 -6.97 14.93 11.40
C LEU A 67 -6.74 14.43 12.82
N LEU A 68 -6.12 15.30 13.64
CA LEU A 68 -5.95 15.07 15.07
C LEU A 68 -7.27 15.31 15.80
N TYR A 69 -7.64 14.39 16.66
CA TYR A 69 -8.79 14.49 17.55
C TYR A 69 -8.36 14.25 19.00
N GLN A 70 -9.06 14.87 19.92
CA GLN A 70 -8.85 14.68 21.35
C GLN A 70 -10.20 14.39 22.01
N THR A 71 -10.25 13.35 22.83
CA THR A 71 -11.38 13.13 23.75
C THR A 71 -11.08 13.82 25.08
N PRO A 72 -12.11 14.08 25.92
CA PRO A 72 -11.89 14.67 27.23
C PRO A 72 -10.92 13.88 28.12
N GLU A 73 -10.86 12.56 27.94
CA GLU A 73 -10.02 11.64 28.71
C GLU A 73 -8.59 11.53 28.14
N ALA A 74 -8.37 11.95 26.91
CA ALA A 74 -7.07 11.82 26.25
C ALA A 74 -6.10 12.91 26.71
N LYS A 75 -4.89 12.49 27.11
CA LYS A 75 -3.82 13.43 27.51
C LYS A 75 -3.30 14.31 26.37
N ARG A 76 -3.46 13.86 25.13
CA ARG A 76 -3.00 14.56 23.91
C ARG A 76 -3.86 14.19 22.70
N PRO A 77 -3.92 15.07 21.69
CA PRO A 77 -4.57 14.75 20.42
C PRO A 77 -3.92 13.56 19.73
N GLN A 78 -4.71 12.73 19.05
CA GLN A 78 -4.28 11.56 18.30
C GLN A 78 -5.08 11.44 17.01
N TYR A 79 -4.60 10.63 16.05
CA TYR A 79 -5.31 10.33 14.81
C TYR A 79 -6.32 9.19 15.03
N LEU A 80 -7.32 9.45 15.87
CA LEU A 80 -8.26 8.44 16.39
C LEU A 80 -9.06 7.72 15.31
N LEU A 81 -9.28 8.35 14.16
CA LEU A 81 -10.09 7.83 13.06
C LEU A 81 -9.22 7.41 11.85
N SER A 82 -7.88 7.51 11.97
CA SER A 82 -6.97 7.20 10.88
C SER A 82 -6.65 5.71 10.82
N LEU A 83 -7.20 5.00 9.85
CA LEU A 83 -6.89 3.58 9.65
C LEU A 83 -5.52 3.39 8.97
N LYS A 84 -4.86 2.26 9.26
CA LYS A 84 -3.73 1.74 8.51
C LYS A 84 -4.12 1.43 7.07
N ASP A 85 -3.14 1.25 6.20
CA ASP A 85 -3.40 0.78 4.84
C ASP A 85 -3.71 -0.72 4.85
N ILE A 86 -4.60 -1.14 3.94
CA ILE A 86 -4.85 -2.57 3.70
C ILE A 86 -3.69 -3.16 2.89
N CYS A 87 -3.31 -4.39 3.23
CA CYS A 87 -2.42 -5.24 2.46
C CYS A 87 -2.88 -6.68 2.65
N THR A 88 -3.26 -7.34 1.58
CA THR A 88 -3.86 -8.69 1.58
C THR A 88 -2.99 -9.71 0.86
N LEU A 89 -1.67 -9.48 0.75
CA LEU A 89 -0.79 -10.44 0.07
C LEU A 89 -0.95 -11.86 0.64
N GLU A 90 -1.04 -11.99 1.96
CA GLU A 90 -1.21 -13.28 2.63
C GLU A 90 -2.59 -13.92 2.39
N LEU A 91 -3.58 -13.12 1.99
CA LEU A 91 -4.95 -13.57 1.75
C LEU A 91 -5.25 -13.88 0.28
N ILE A 92 -4.30 -13.70 -0.64
CA ILE A 92 -4.51 -13.93 -2.07
C ILE A 92 -5.14 -15.31 -2.37
N PRO A 93 -4.65 -16.42 -1.78
CA PRO A 93 -5.28 -17.72 -1.96
C PRO A 93 -6.77 -17.72 -1.60
N GLU A 94 -7.09 -17.22 -0.41
CA GLU A 94 -8.47 -17.18 0.08
C GLU A 94 -9.35 -16.25 -0.76
N MET A 95 -8.79 -15.13 -1.23
CA MET A 95 -9.51 -14.19 -2.11
C MET A 95 -9.87 -14.84 -3.45
N ILE A 96 -8.95 -15.58 -4.05
CA ILE A 96 -9.19 -16.32 -5.32
C ILE A 96 -10.26 -17.38 -5.09
N GLU A 97 -10.13 -18.19 -4.05
CA GLU A 97 -11.10 -19.26 -3.70
C GLU A 97 -12.48 -18.72 -3.27
N SER A 98 -12.54 -17.45 -2.86
CA SER A 98 -13.80 -16.76 -2.57
C SER A 98 -14.47 -16.16 -3.82
N GLY A 99 -13.95 -16.41 -5.02
CA GLY A 99 -14.53 -15.94 -6.27
C GLY A 99 -14.23 -14.47 -6.60
N ILE A 100 -13.22 -13.87 -5.97
CA ILE A 100 -12.78 -12.53 -6.34
C ILE A 100 -12.01 -12.60 -7.67
N TYR A 101 -12.61 -12.05 -8.71
CA TYR A 101 -12.08 -12.05 -10.07
C TYR A 101 -11.05 -10.93 -10.30
N SER A 102 -11.22 -9.78 -9.65
CA SER A 102 -10.42 -8.58 -9.90
C SER A 102 -9.89 -7.96 -8.60
N PHE A 103 -8.60 -7.68 -8.56
CA PHE A 103 -7.91 -7.06 -7.43
C PHE A 103 -7.82 -5.56 -7.61
N LYS A 104 -8.48 -4.79 -6.71
CA LYS A 104 -8.48 -3.33 -6.74
C LYS A 104 -7.44 -2.73 -5.82
N ILE A 105 -6.53 -1.93 -6.40
CA ILE A 105 -5.49 -1.20 -5.67
C ILE A 105 -5.95 0.26 -5.49
N GLU A 106 -5.99 0.73 -4.25
CA GLU A 106 -6.25 2.15 -3.97
C GLU A 106 -4.93 2.93 -4.00
N GLY A 107 -4.77 3.78 -5.02
CA GLY A 107 -3.52 4.49 -5.25
C GLY A 107 -3.66 5.80 -5.99
N ARG A 108 -4.88 6.37 -6.12
CA ARG A 108 -5.15 7.58 -6.93
C ARG A 108 -4.21 8.75 -6.65
N MET A 109 -3.81 8.94 -5.37
CA MET A 109 -2.92 10.03 -4.95
C MET A 109 -1.47 9.57 -4.74
N LYS A 110 -1.13 8.39 -5.24
CA LYS A 110 0.21 7.82 -5.10
C LYS A 110 1.04 8.08 -6.37
N LYS A 111 2.34 7.94 -6.22
CA LYS A 111 3.29 8.09 -7.32
C LYS A 111 3.33 6.84 -8.21
N PRO A 112 3.83 6.94 -9.46
CA PRO A 112 3.88 5.81 -10.39
C PRO A 112 4.61 4.58 -9.83
N GLU A 113 5.72 4.76 -9.13
CA GLU A 113 6.49 3.67 -8.52
C GLU A 113 5.68 2.86 -7.50
N TYR A 114 4.76 3.50 -6.78
CA TYR A 114 3.85 2.80 -5.87
C TYR A 114 2.88 1.90 -6.66
N ALA A 115 2.23 2.45 -7.68
CA ALA A 115 1.27 1.69 -8.48
C ALA A 115 1.94 0.48 -9.16
N ALA A 116 3.13 0.71 -9.73
CA ALA A 116 3.91 -0.32 -10.40
C ALA A 116 4.32 -1.44 -9.44
N ALA A 117 4.93 -1.10 -8.29
CA ALA A 117 5.39 -2.09 -7.33
C ALA A 117 4.24 -2.87 -6.70
N VAL A 118 3.14 -2.21 -6.33
CA VAL A 118 1.99 -2.90 -5.75
C VAL A 118 1.38 -3.85 -6.78
N ALA A 119 1.12 -3.40 -8.02
CA ALA A 119 0.57 -4.24 -9.08
C ALA A 119 1.47 -5.45 -9.37
N PHE A 120 2.79 -5.23 -9.46
CA PHE A 120 3.76 -6.30 -9.65
C PHE A 120 3.71 -7.35 -8.52
N GLN A 121 3.66 -6.93 -7.26
CA GLN A 121 3.62 -7.86 -6.14
C GLN A 121 2.31 -8.67 -6.11
N TYR A 122 1.16 -8.03 -6.33
CA TYR A 122 -0.10 -8.77 -6.37
C TYR A 122 -0.17 -9.74 -7.56
N ARG A 123 0.36 -9.37 -8.72
CA ARG A 123 0.49 -10.28 -9.86
C ARG A 123 1.43 -11.45 -9.55
N LYS A 124 2.63 -11.17 -9.04
CA LYS A 124 3.61 -12.19 -8.64
C LYS A 124 3.00 -13.24 -7.70
N TYR A 125 2.26 -12.79 -6.69
CA TYR A 125 1.70 -13.69 -5.69
C TYR A 125 0.43 -14.41 -6.15
N ALA A 126 -0.36 -13.80 -7.02
CA ALA A 126 -1.46 -14.50 -7.69
C ALA A 126 -0.92 -15.62 -8.60
N ASP A 127 0.09 -15.31 -9.42
CA ASP A 127 0.74 -16.30 -10.29
C ASP A 127 1.42 -17.42 -9.50
N LEU A 128 2.03 -17.11 -8.35
CA LEU A 128 2.62 -18.11 -7.45
C LEU A 128 1.57 -19.07 -6.90
N TYR A 129 0.41 -18.57 -6.49
CA TYR A 129 -0.69 -19.40 -6.01
C TYR A 129 -1.22 -20.30 -7.13
N LEU A 130 -1.51 -19.74 -8.31
CA LEU A 130 -2.01 -20.49 -9.46
C LEU A 130 -1.01 -21.56 -9.91
N LYS A 131 0.29 -21.25 -9.92
CA LYS A 131 1.33 -22.22 -10.19
C LYS A 131 1.26 -23.43 -9.24
N TYR A 132 1.15 -23.19 -7.92
CA TYR A 132 1.00 -24.29 -6.96
C TYR A 132 -0.31 -25.06 -7.13
N TYR A 133 -1.37 -24.38 -7.54
CA TYR A 133 -2.65 -25.01 -7.85
C TYR A 133 -2.52 -25.98 -9.03
N GLU A 134 -1.83 -25.59 -10.08
CA GLU A 134 -1.55 -26.43 -11.28
C GLU A 134 -0.57 -27.58 -11.00
N GLU A 135 0.40 -27.37 -10.08
CA GLU A 135 1.39 -28.39 -9.67
C GLU A 135 0.80 -29.45 -8.70
N CYS A 136 -0.48 -29.39 -8.37
CA CYS A 136 -1.09 -30.32 -7.42
C CYS A 136 -1.02 -31.76 -7.94
N PRO A 137 -0.54 -32.72 -7.13
CA PRO A 137 -0.56 -34.14 -7.49
C PRO A 137 -1.97 -34.67 -7.73
N ALA A 138 -2.11 -35.62 -8.65
CA ALA A 138 -3.39 -36.28 -8.89
C ALA A 138 -3.94 -36.93 -7.62
N GLY A 139 -5.20 -36.64 -7.30
CA GLY A 139 -5.90 -37.17 -6.13
C GLY A 139 -5.87 -36.31 -4.87
N GLU A 140 -5.16 -35.18 -4.91
CA GLU A 140 -5.22 -34.16 -3.84
C GLU A 140 -6.13 -33.00 -4.23
N ASP A 141 -6.60 -32.24 -3.24
CA ASP A 141 -7.33 -30.97 -3.46
C ASP A 141 -6.35 -29.86 -3.85
N PRO A 142 -6.45 -29.30 -5.09
CA PRO A 142 -5.52 -28.29 -5.56
C PRO A 142 -5.47 -27.02 -4.71
N ALA A 143 -6.63 -26.55 -4.22
CA ALA A 143 -6.69 -25.36 -3.37
C ALA A 143 -5.98 -25.58 -2.03
N ALA A 144 -6.26 -26.71 -1.35
CA ALA A 144 -5.60 -27.06 -0.09
C ALA A 144 -4.09 -27.26 -0.28
N TYR A 145 -3.66 -27.90 -1.35
CA TYR A 145 -2.25 -28.08 -1.70
C TYR A 145 -1.54 -26.76 -1.92
N ALA A 146 -2.11 -25.86 -2.74
CA ALA A 146 -1.54 -24.56 -3.03
C ALA A 146 -1.48 -23.66 -1.78
N MET A 147 -2.55 -23.60 -0.99
CA MET A 147 -2.57 -22.85 0.28
C MET A 147 -1.50 -23.32 1.26
N LYS A 148 -1.25 -24.63 1.35
CA LYS A 148 -0.21 -25.18 2.21
C LYS A 148 1.19 -24.73 1.81
N LYS A 149 1.45 -24.54 0.52
CA LYS A 149 2.75 -24.11 -0.03
C LYS A 149 2.92 -22.60 -0.10
N TYR A 150 1.83 -21.86 -0.25
CA TYR A 150 1.86 -20.42 -0.43
C TYR A 150 2.51 -19.71 0.77
N ARG A 151 3.48 -18.85 0.46
CA ARG A 151 4.14 -17.99 1.46
C ARG A 151 4.51 -16.65 0.83
N VAL A 152 4.26 -15.58 1.54
CA VAL A 152 4.73 -14.24 1.17
C VAL A 152 6.13 -14.03 1.72
N CYS A 153 7.04 -13.54 0.88
CA CYS A 153 8.39 -13.20 1.26
C CYS A 153 8.39 -11.92 2.11
N GLU A 154 9.10 -11.92 3.23
CA GLU A 154 9.14 -10.77 4.14
C GLU A 154 9.80 -9.56 3.46
N GLU A 155 10.77 -9.76 2.58
CA GLU A 155 11.43 -8.71 1.82
C GLU A 155 10.46 -7.97 0.90
N ASP A 156 9.53 -8.68 0.25
CA ASP A 156 8.50 -8.07 -0.59
C ASP A 156 7.51 -7.25 0.23
N ARG A 157 7.11 -7.78 1.39
CA ARG A 157 6.25 -7.07 2.32
C ARG A 157 6.93 -5.82 2.87
N GLN A 158 8.21 -5.94 3.24
CA GLN A 158 9.02 -4.83 3.72
C GLN A 158 9.23 -3.76 2.66
N MET A 159 9.39 -4.14 1.39
CA MET A 159 9.47 -3.21 0.26
C MET A 159 8.19 -2.39 0.13
N LEU A 160 7.01 -3.00 0.25
CA LEU A 160 5.73 -2.29 0.21
C LEU A 160 5.57 -1.33 1.41
N LEU A 161 6.02 -1.73 2.61
CA LEU A 161 6.05 -0.85 3.80
C LEU A 161 6.97 0.35 3.59
N ASP A 162 8.12 0.14 2.98
CA ASP A 162 9.12 1.19 2.71
C ASP A 162 8.63 2.18 1.63
N LEU A 163 7.84 1.71 0.68
CA LEU A 163 7.19 2.55 -0.32
C LEU A 163 6.10 3.44 0.27
N TYR A 164 5.19 2.85 1.02
CA TYR A 164 4.14 3.61 1.69
C TYR A 164 3.37 2.76 2.71
N ASN A 165 3.24 3.28 3.93
CA ASN A 165 2.35 2.72 4.94
C ASN A 165 1.87 3.81 5.91
N ARG A 166 0.69 3.66 6.51
CA ARG A 166 0.16 4.51 7.58
C ARG A 166 0.27 3.81 8.94
N GLY A 167 1.49 3.64 9.42
CA GLY A 167 1.75 2.96 10.70
C GLY A 167 1.64 1.44 10.60
N GLY A 168 1.99 0.87 9.46
CA GLY A 168 1.95 -0.54 9.15
C GLY A 168 0.78 -0.93 8.24
N PHE A 169 0.59 -2.23 8.05
CA PHE A 169 -0.48 -2.82 7.28
C PHE A 169 -1.50 -3.54 8.16
N HIS A 170 -2.70 -3.72 7.62
CA HIS A 170 -3.78 -4.54 8.16
C HIS A 170 -4.51 -5.25 7.02
N THR A 171 -5.13 -6.39 7.28
CA THR A 171 -5.90 -7.13 6.27
C THR A 171 -7.28 -6.53 5.97
N GLY A 172 -7.57 -5.35 6.50
CA GLY A 172 -8.88 -4.72 6.34
C GLY A 172 -9.95 -5.40 7.18
N TYR A 173 -11.15 -5.44 6.63
CA TYR A 173 -12.33 -6.03 7.28
C TYR A 173 -12.56 -7.50 6.91
N TYR A 174 -11.69 -8.11 6.11
CA TYR A 174 -11.89 -9.49 5.63
C TYR A 174 -12.05 -10.51 6.75
N HIS A 175 -11.31 -10.35 7.86
CA HIS A 175 -11.39 -11.22 9.03
C HIS A 175 -11.67 -10.49 10.35
N THR A 176 -11.73 -9.16 10.32
CA THR A 176 -11.86 -8.34 11.53
C THR A 176 -12.85 -7.22 11.29
N GLN A 177 -13.98 -7.22 11.95
CA GLN A 177 -14.99 -6.16 11.76
C GLN A 177 -14.66 -4.88 12.52
N ASN A 178 -13.98 -4.98 13.67
CA ASN A 178 -13.54 -3.85 14.49
C ASN A 178 -12.27 -4.23 15.23
N GLY A 179 -11.31 -3.32 15.29
CA GLY A 179 -10.10 -3.59 16.04
C GLY A 179 -9.26 -2.33 16.23
N ARG A 180 -8.70 -2.16 17.43
CA ARG A 180 -7.78 -1.05 17.73
C ARG A 180 -6.51 -1.13 16.87
N GLU A 181 -6.10 -2.32 16.49
CA GLU A 181 -4.96 -2.62 15.63
C GLU A 181 -5.13 -2.08 14.19
N MET A 182 -6.38 -1.83 13.75
CA MET A 182 -6.66 -1.20 12.47
C MET A 182 -6.28 0.28 12.44
N VAL A 183 -6.17 0.94 13.61
CA VAL A 183 -5.98 2.40 13.72
C VAL A 183 -4.50 2.76 13.76
N SER A 184 -4.13 3.83 13.06
CA SER A 184 -2.82 4.46 13.12
C SER A 184 -2.88 5.75 13.95
N LEU A 185 -2.73 5.64 15.26
CA LEU A 185 -2.90 6.74 16.21
C LEU A 185 -1.84 7.84 16.07
N ASN A 186 -0.66 7.52 15.56
CA ASN A 186 0.49 8.42 15.54
C ASN A 186 0.74 9.08 14.19
N ARG A 187 0.16 8.55 13.10
CA ARG A 187 0.44 9.00 11.73
C ARG A 187 -0.78 8.92 10.82
N PRO A 188 -1.13 10.00 10.10
CA PRO A 188 -2.20 10.00 9.10
C PRO A 188 -1.67 9.71 7.68
N ASN A 189 -0.37 9.79 7.50
CA ASN A 189 0.36 9.65 6.22
C ASN A 189 1.47 8.60 6.34
N HIS A 190 2.41 8.60 5.41
CA HIS A 190 3.53 7.66 5.40
C HIS A 190 4.31 7.70 6.71
N ALA A 191 4.38 6.57 7.39
CA ALA A 191 5.08 6.41 8.66
C ALA A 191 6.57 6.04 8.48
N GLY A 192 6.95 5.60 7.27
CA GLY A 192 8.29 5.08 7.01
C GLY A 192 8.53 3.70 7.62
N VAL A 193 9.78 3.30 7.59
CA VAL A 193 10.27 2.05 8.18
C VAL A 193 11.46 2.34 9.11
N PRO A 194 11.74 1.50 10.12
CA PRO A 194 12.90 1.66 11.00
C PRO A 194 14.20 1.79 10.21
N ALA A 195 14.90 2.92 10.36
CA ALA A 195 16.13 3.20 9.63
C ALA A 195 17.36 3.20 10.53
N VAL A 196 17.31 3.92 11.64
CA VAL A 196 18.44 4.04 12.55
C VAL A 196 17.99 3.96 14.00
N LYS A 197 18.85 3.39 14.85
CA LYS A 197 18.72 3.39 16.31
C LYS A 197 19.68 4.40 16.90
N VAL A 198 19.16 5.36 17.61
CA VAL A 198 19.91 6.47 18.20
C VAL A 198 20.76 6.01 19.37
N LEU A 199 22.04 6.36 19.38
CA LEU A 199 22.99 5.94 20.42
C LEU A 199 23.37 7.10 21.35
N ALA A 200 23.74 8.27 20.78
CA ALA A 200 24.21 9.41 21.54
C ALA A 200 23.96 10.72 20.79
N LYS A 201 23.89 11.83 21.52
CA LYS A 201 23.88 13.18 20.96
C LYS A 201 25.01 14.02 21.58
N LYS A 202 25.79 14.68 20.73
CA LYS A 202 26.81 15.63 21.14
C LYS A 202 26.63 16.92 20.36
N GLY A 203 26.19 17.97 21.06
CA GLY A 203 25.89 19.25 20.43
C GLY A 203 24.83 19.14 19.31
N ARG A 204 25.23 19.40 18.08
CA ARG A 204 24.38 19.38 16.87
C ARG A 204 24.55 18.10 16.03
N THR A 205 25.06 17.02 16.63
CA THR A 205 25.28 15.76 15.94
C THR A 205 24.73 14.61 16.77
N VAL A 206 23.96 13.74 16.14
CA VAL A 206 23.49 12.48 16.69
C VAL A 206 24.27 11.34 16.06
N THR A 207 24.82 10.46 16.90
CA THR A 207 25.37 9.19 16.47
C THR A 207 24.28 8.16 16.55
N ALA A 208 24.00 7.48 15.44
CA ALA A 208 23.00 6.42 15.38
C ALA A 208 23.55 5.19 14.67
N LYS A 209 23.00 4.02 14.95
CA LYS A 209 23.33 2.75 14.28
C LYS A 209 22.32 2.46 13.20
N ALA A 210 22.77 2.23 11.98
CA ALA A 210 21.91 1.85 10.88
C ALA A 210 21.25 0.47 11.12
N MET A 211 19.93 0.40 11.04
CA MET A 211 19.13 -0.81 11.20
C MET A 211 18.87 -1.51 9.86
N THR A 212 19.00 -0.77 8.78
CA THR A 212 18.92 -1.22 7.38
C THR A 212 20.05 -0.58 6.57
N GLU A 213 20.23 -0.98 5.34
CA GLU A 213 21.11 -0.26 4.42
C GLU A 213 20.50 1.10 4.10
N LEU A 214 21.32 2.13 4.11
CA LEU A 214 20.95 3.50 3.74
C LEU A 214 21.70 3.87 2.47
N SER A 215 21.00 4.50 1.56
CA SER A 215 21.54 5.00 0.29
C SER A 215 21.62 6.53 0.28
N PRO A 216 22.48 7.11 -0.56
CA PRO A 216 22.43 8.55 -0.79
C PRO A 216 21.02 8.98 -1.18
N GLN A 217 20.62 10.17 -0.73
CA GLN A 217 19.27 10.73 -0.91
C GLN A 217 18.13 10.01 -0.15
N ASP A 218 18.41 8.97 0.66
CA ASP A 218 17.43 8.48 1.62
C ASP A 218 17.03 9.58 2.60
N ILE A 219 15.76 9.62 2.98
CA ILE A 219 15.27 10.62 3.93
C ILE A 219 14.90 9.94 5.24
N ILE A 220 15.56 10.38 6.31
CA ILE A 220 15.26 9.98 7.69
C ILE A 220 14.53 11.13 8.38
N GLU A 221 13.37 10.86 8.93
CA GLU A 221 12.61 11.82 9.69
C GLU A 221 13.19 11.95 11.10
N LEU A 222 13.43 13.20 11.52
CA LEU A 222 13.93 13.55 12.85
C LEU A 222 12.78 13.80 13.82
N PRO A 223 13.00 13.69 15.13
CA PRO A 223 11.98 14.03 16.12
C PRO A 223 11.52 15.49 15.96
N MET A 224 10.23 15.71 16.12
CA MET A 224 9.63 17.03 16.01
C MET A 224 10.13 17.93 17.16
N ARG A 225 10.65 19.09 16.80
CA ARG A 225 11.09 20.11 17.77
C ARG A 225 9.90 20.86 18.36
N ARG A 226 10.07 21.36 19.58
CA ARG A 226 9.02 22.14 20.27
C ARG A 226 8.64 23.37 19.44
N GLY A 227 7.33 23.60 19.30
CA GLY A 227 6.80 24.75 18.56
C GLY A 227 6.85 24.60 17.02
N ARG A 228 7.19 23.43 16.51
CA ARG A 228 7.12 23.13 15.07
C ARG A 228 5.85 22.33 14.75
N GLU A 229 5.30 22.56 13.57
CA GLU A 229 4.14 21.82 13.06
C GLU A 229 4.54 20.54 12.30
N LYS A 230 5.80 20.48 11.83
CA LYS A 230 6.35 19.37 11.05
C LYS A 230 7.68 18.93 11.60
N ALA A 231 7.97 17.65 11.49
CA ALA A 231 9.26 17.08 11.77
C ALA A 231 10.31 17.57 10.75
N ASP A 232 11.55 17.72 11.20
CA ASP A 232 12.68 17.98 10.31
C ASP A 232 13.11 16.66 9.63
N ASN A 233 13.83 16.75 8.53
CA ASN A 233 14.33 15.62 7.78
C ASN A 233 15.87 15.69 7.65
N TYR A 234 16.49 14.53 7.70
CA TYR A 234 17.88 14.35 7.32
C TYR A 234 17.95 13.60 5.99
N THR A 235 18.65 14.16 5.01
CA THR A 235 18.93 13.48 3.74
C THR A 235 20.31 12.85 3.83
N CYS A 236 20.38 11.53 3.65
CA CYS A 236 21.63 10.78 3.65
C CYS A 236 22.54 11.26 2.52
N LYS A 237 23.80 11.57 2.85
CA LYS A 237 24.81 11.98 1.87
C LYS A 237 25.51 10.78 1.25
N ASP A 238 25.81 9.80 2.08
CA ASP A 238 26.62 8.64 1.74
C ASP A 238 25.85 7.35 2.01
N ALA A 239 26.27 6.27 1.36
CA ALA A 239 25.78 4.94 1.63
C ALA A 239 26.29 4.45 3.00
N VAL A 240 25.40 3.83 3.79
CA VAL A 240 25.75 3.27 5.11
C VAL A 240 25.22 1.83 5.19
N ARG A 241 26.11 0.88 5.43
CA ARG A 241 25.72 -0.53 5.59
C ARG A 241 24.98 -0.74 6.90
N LYS A 242 24.05 -1.68 6.90
CA LYS A 242 23.36 -2.15 8.12
C LYS A 242 24.37 -2.49 9.22
N GLY A 243 24.09 -2.02 10.42
CA GLY A 243 24.94 -2.24 11.60
C GLY A 243 26.05 -1.20 11.81
N MET A 244 26.37 -0.37 10.82
CA MET A 244 27.37 0.70 10.93
C MET A 244 26.79 1.94 11.59
N ASN A 245 27.68 2.76 12.16
CA ASN A 245 27.29 4.03 12.75
C ASN A 245 27.22 5.13 11.68
N VAL A 246 26.22 5.98 11.82
CA VAL A 246 26.02 7.19 11.00
C VAL A 246 25.97 8.42 11.90
N GLN A 247 26.57 9.52 11.42
CA GLN A 247 26.55 10.83 12.08
C GLN A 247 25.47 11.68 11.42
N ILE A 248 24.43 12.01 12.16
CA ILE A 248 23.27 12.77 11.66
C ILE A 248 23.32 14.17 12.24
N PRO A 249 23.53 15.20 11.39
CA PRO A 249 23.44 16.59 11.83
C PRO A 249 22.00 16.92 12.21
N VAL A 250 21.85 17.57 13.35
CA VAL A 250 20.56 17.97 13.93
C VAL A 250 20.62 19.39 14.46
N PHE A 251 19.48 20.00 14.72
CA PHE A 251 19.43 21.25 15.44
C PHE A 251 19.76 21.04 16.94
N ALA A 252 20.26 22.09 17.60
CA ALA A 252 20.62 22.00 19.02
C ALA A 252 19.42 21.59 19.90
N ASP A 253 18.23 22.07 19.57
CA ASP A 253 16.95 21.82 20.25
C ASP A 253 16.22 20.56 19.78
N THR A 254 16.80 19.76 18.84
CA THR A 254 16.22 18.48 18.45
C THR A 254 16.12 17.55 19.65
N PRO A 255 14.93 17.04 20.00
CA PRO A 255 14.77 16.09 21.09
C PRO A 255 15.65 14.85 20.89
N PHE A 256 16.14 14.31 21.97
CA PHE A 256 16.98 13.12 21.95
C PHE A 256 16.55 12.14 23.04
N LYS A 257 16.40 10.90 22.63
CA LYS A 257 16.25 9.78 23.53
C LYS A 257 17.13 8.62 23.05
N ARG A 258 17.97 8.10 23.94
CA ARG A 258 18.80 6.93 23.63
C ARG A 258 17.89 5.74 23.30
N ASP A 259 18.33 4.91 22.36
CA ASP A 259 17.61 3.75 21.83
C ASP A 259 16.31 4.07 21.07
N GLU A 260 16.00 5.34 20.84
CA GLU A 260 14.90 5.74 19.96
C GLU A 260 15.19 5.31 18.51
N ILE A 261 14.12 4.93 17.81
CA ILE A 261 14.21 4.53 16.41
C ILE A 261 13.69 5.68 15.55
N TRP A 262 14.51 6.13 14.60
CA TRP A 262 14.11 7.10 13.60
C TRP A 262 13.79 6.39 12.28
N MET A 263 12.77 6.88 11.60
CA MET A 263 12.15 6.23 10.46
C MET A 263 12.68 6.77 9.14
N ARG A 264 12.94 5.88 8.17
CA ARG A 264 13.16 6.26 6.78
C ARG A 264 11.81 6.48 6.10
N THR A 265 11.58 7.67 5.57
CA THR A 265 10.36 8.06 4.85
C THR A 265 10.55 8.13 3.34
N ARG A 266 11.78 7.94 2.86
CA ARG A 266 12.10 7.79 1.45
C ARG A 266 13.29 6.87 1.28
N ASN A 267 13.12 5.83 0.48
CA ASN A 267 14.16 4.92 0.02
C ASN A 267 14.49 5.25 -1.44
N SER A 268 15.60 5.97 -1.66
CA SER A 268 15.94 6.47 -2.99
C SER A 268 16.37 5.35 -3.93
N ALA A 269 17.16 4.40 -3.46
CA ALA A 269 17.60 3.26 -4.26
C ALA A 269 16.42 2.38 -4.69
N LEU A 270 15.43 2.17 -3.81
CA LEU A 270 14.21 1.46 -4.17
C LEU A 270 13.42 2.20 -5.25
N ILE A 271 13.24 3.52 -5.10
CA ILE A 271 12.52 4.33 -6.07
C ILE A 271 13.21 4.31 -7.43
N GLU A 272 14.54 4.47 -7.48
CA GLU A 272 15.32 4.40 -8.72
C GLU A 272 15.17 3.04 -9.40
N ARG A 273 15.33 1.95 -8.66
CA ARG A 273 15.12 0.59 -9.19
C ARG A 273 13.73 0.42 -9.79
N LEU A 274 12.68 0.84 -9.09
CA LEU A 274 11.30 0.71 -9.59
C LEU A 274 11.04 1.59 -10.82
N HIS A 275 11.67 2.77 -10.89
CA HIS A 275 11.60 3.60 -12.09
C HIS A 275 12.29 2.93 -13.28
N GLU A 276 13.46 2.34 -13.09
CA GLU A 276 14.19 1.63 -14.15
C GLU A 276 13.42 0.39 -14.62
N GLU A 277 12.92 -0.43 -13.69
CA GLU A 277 12.23 -1.67 -14.01
C GLU A 277 10.85 -1.44 -14.65
N PHE A 278 10.05 -0.51 -14.15
CA PHE A 278 8.64 -0.42 -14.51
C PHE A 278 8.21 0.90 -15.16
N VAL A 279 8.77 2.05 -14.73
CA VAL A 279 8.30 3.36 -15.20
C VAL A 279 9.00 3.78 -16.49
N ASN A 280 10.31 3.60 -16.55
CA ASN A 280 11.13 3.98 -17.71
C ASN A 280 11.30 2.83 -18.71
N GLY A 281 10.92 1.62 -18.31
CA GLY A 281 10.96 0.43 -19.17
C GLY A 281 10.05 0.60 -20.38
N LYS A 282 10.60 0.55 -21.57
CA LYS A 282 9.80 0.49 -22.80
C LYS A 282 9.32 -0.94 -22.99
N ILE A 283 8.18 -1.29 -22.41
CA ILE A 283 7.48 -2.52 -22.74
C ILE A 283 7.02 -2.37 -24.19
N LYS A 284 7.67 -3.07 -25.10
CA LYS A 284 7.28 -3.14 -26.51
C LYS A 284 6.70 -4.52 -26.76
N GLU A 285 5.40 -4.60 -26.86
CA GLU A 285 4.75 -5.78 -27.41
C GLU A 285 4.74 -5.70 -28.93
N ARG A 286 5.06 -6.82 -29.57
CA ARG A 286 4.89 -6.94 -31.02
C ARG A 286 3.41 -7.17 -31.31
N ILE A 287 2.77 -6.19 -31.90
CA ILE A 287 1.42 -6.30 -32.41
C ILE A 287 1.47 -6.52 -33.92
N CYS A 288 0.59 -7.36 -34.46
CA CYS A 288 0.33 -7.46 -35.88
C CYS A 288 -0.96 -6.72 -36.20
N GLY A 289 -0.87 -5.71 -37.06
CA GLY A 289 -2.04 -4.95 -37.52
C GLY A 289 -2.32 -5.21 -38.98
N THR A 290 -3.59 -5.41 -39.33
CA THR A 290 -4.07 -5.44 -40.71
C THR A 290 -4.95 -4.22 -40.94
N PHE A 291 -4.51 -3.33 -41.81
CA PHE A 291 -5.29 -2.18 -42.22
C PHE A 291 -5.99 -2.50 -43.55
N ARG A 292 -7.30 -2.27 -43.62
CA ARG A 292 -8.11 -2.43 -44.84
C ARG A 292 -8.78 -1.10 -45.19
N LEU A 293 -8.60 -0.69 -46.42
CA LEU A 293 -9.23 0.50 -46.99
C LEU A 293 -9.82 0.12 -48.34
N TYR A 294 -11.12 0.21 -48.47
CA TYR A 294 -11.84 0.02 -49.74
C TYR A 294 -12.56 1.31 -50.13
N PRO A 295 -12.70 1.59 -51.44
CA PRO A 295 -13.47 2.74 -51.89
C PRO A 295 -14.91 2.68 -51.35
N GLN A 296 -15.38 3.75 -50.79
CA GLN A 296 -16.72 3.93 -50.20
C GLN A 296 -17.02 3.09 -48.92
N GLU A 297 -16.03 2.43 -48.35
CA GLU A 297 -16.16 1.73 -47.09
C GLU A 297 -15.37 2.44 -45.96
N ALA A 298 -15.79 2.21 -44.73
CA ALA A 298 -15.03 2.70 -43.57
C ALA A 298 -13.68 1.97 -43.46
N ALA A 299 -12.60 2.72 -43.20
CA ALA A 299 -11.30 2.14 -42.95
C ALA A 299 -11.33 1.26 -41.69
N THR A 300 -10.79 0.04 -41.79
CA THR A 300 -10.77 -0.92 -40.70
C THR A 300 -9.33 -1.24 -40.32
N LEU A 301 -8.98 -1.09 -39.05
CA LEU A 301 -7.72 -1.55 -38.47
C LEU A 301 -8.01 -2.71 -37.49
N THR A 302 -7.52 -3.90 -37.86
CA THR A 302 -7.55 -5.05 -36.96
C THR A 302 -6.18 -5.23 -36.33
N VAL A 303 -6.09 -5.18 -35.01
CA VAL A 303 -4.86 -5.38 -34.24
C VAL A 303 -4.97 -6.70 -33.49
N LYS A 304 -3.94 -7.54 -33.62
CA LYS A 304 -3.83 -8.78 -32.83
C LYS A 304 -2.65 -8.65 -31.88
N CYS A 305 -2.89 -8.83 -30.59
CA CYS A 305 -1.88 -9.03 -29.57
C CYS A 305 -1.64 -10.53 -29.38
N ARG A 306 -0.45 -10.96 -28.96
CA ARG A 306 -0.11 -12.39 -28.89
C ARG A 306 -0.91 -13.18 -27.85
N ASP A 307 -1.48 -12.50 -26.85
CA ASP A 307 -2.12 -13.12 -25.68
C ASP A 307 -3.61 -12.73 -25.52
N ALA A 308 -4.28 -12.40 -26.60
CA ALA A 308 -5.72 -12.14 -26.62
C ALA A 308 -6.46 -13.05 -27.61
#